data_8ec4a2b259facc2aa5df1df8eaa7fa93
#
_entry.id   8ec4a2b259facc2aa5df1df8eaa7fa93
#
_cell.length_a   1.000
_cell.length_b   1.000
_cell.length_c   1.000
_cell.angle_alpha   90.00
_cell.angle_beta   90.00
_cell.angle_gamma   90.00
#
_symmetry.space_group_name_H-M   'P 1'
#
loop_
_entity.id
_entity.type
_entity.pdbx_description
1 polymer ?
#
loop_
_entity_poly.entity_id
_entity_poly.type
_entity_poly.pdbx_seq_one_letter_code
_entity_poly.pdbx_strand_id
1 'polypeptide(L)'
;ISNADILVEIKVEGGITRFMGLFSDYKSLPQVGPVRSARDQFFQLILPWEMLYVHIGESTVQTEYKTVWEYEDRDLNLDSTNFPRDQERLATGVNREHAAYTNGEILSELVEDRGYDMNRTYNSCFFDFVNYNEPNRVLTGDDAVKIDIIHSQNYRTYFDYDAATNRYMMSQYSAYWGKIHPTVDANNDEQLGFENVIVLFTDIHRHPNYVNDSYDIQQVEYGNGGVGYYFNGGKAEYIRWMKGAPNQVLRILDGEGNEQSVKINPGKTYLAIVSTGEDTAGQFGYYPAETAESTSVPEADSSAANYVDTDQ
;
A
#
# COMPACT_ATOMS: atom_id res chain seq x y z
N ILE A 1 -11.74 3.59 -2.03
CA ILE A 1 -10.36 3.58 -1.52
C ILE A 1 -9.82 4.99 -1.34
N SER A 2 -10.37 5.98 -2.04
CA SER A 2 -10.04 7.41 -1.88
C SER A 2 -10.24 7.94 -0.45
N ASN A 3 -11.01 7.25 0.38
CA ASN A 3 -11.24 7.59 1.79
C ASN A 3 -10.13 7.08 2.74
N ALA A 4 -9.16 6.31 2.25
CA ALA A 4 -8.07 5.84 3.10
C ALA A 4 -7.20 7.02 3.57
N ASP A 5 -6.87 7.05 4.86
CA ASP A 5 -5.90 8.00 5.44
C ASP A 5 -4.48 7.62 5.01
N ILE A 6 -4.19 6.31 5.01
CA ILE A 6 -2.94 5.74 4.53
C ILE A 6 -3.27 4.59 3.58
N LEU A 7 -2.65 4.58 2.40
CA LEU A 7 -2.72 3.49 1.43
C LEU A 7 -1.34 2.86 1.31
N VAL A 8 -1.23 1.59 1.70
CA VAL A 8 0.02 0.83 1.63
C VAL A 8 0.00 -0.09 0.43
N GLU A 9 1.06 -0.07 -0.39
CA GLU A 9 1.26 -1.00 -1.52
C GLU A 9 2.52 -1.84 -1.31
N ILE A 10 2.38 -3.16 -1.37
CA ILE A 10 3.49 -4.12 -1.23
C ILE A 10 3.31 -5.26 -2.23
N LYS A 11 4.44 -5.72 -2.79
CA LYS A 11 4.46 -6.92 -3.62
C LYS A 11 4.11 -8.16 -2.80
N VAL A 12 3.30 -9.04 -3.38
CA VAL A 12 2.91 -10.35 -2.86
C VAL A 12 3.25 -11.44 -3.88
N GLU A 13 2.64 -12.60 -3.78
CA GLU A 13 2.89 -13.76 -4.66
C GLU A 13 2.73 -13.41 -6.15
N GLY A 14 3.47 -14.11 -7.00
CA GLY A 14 3.37 -13.98 -8.46
C GLY A 14 3.78 -12.62 -9.00
N GLY A 15 4.50 -11.81 -8.21
CA GLY A 15 4.90 -10.46 -8.59
C GLY A 15 3.76 -9.45 -8.65
N ILE A 16 2.56 -9.79 -8.16
CA ILE A 16 1.45 -8.85 -8.04
C ILE A 16 1.63 -7.95 -6.82
N THR A 17 0.95 -6.81 -6.78
CA THR A 17 0.84 -6.00 -5.56
C THR A 17 -0.57 -6.10 -4.96
N ARG A 18 -0.65 -5.80 -3.68
CA ARG A 18 -1.92 -5.55 -2.98
C ARG A 18 -1.87 -4.20 -2.28
N PHE A 19 -3.06 -3.67 -2.07
CA PHE A 19 -3.26 -2.51 -1.23
C PHE A 19 -3.80 -2.90 0.14
N MET A 20 -3.32 -2.19 1.18
CA MET A 20 -3.97 -2.13 2.47
C MET A 20 -4.35 -0.67 2.73
N GLY A 21 -5.64 -0.38 2.84
CA GLY A 21 -6.13 0.93 3.25
C GLY A 21 -6.32 0.98 4.77
N LEU A 22 -5.80 2.02 5.41
CA LEU A 22 -6.05 2.35 6.81
C LEU A 22 -7.08 3.48 6.86
N PHE A 23 -8.11 3.29 7.66
CA PHE A 23 -9.24 4.22 7.74
C PHE A 23 -9.50 4.55 9.21
N SER A 24 -9.50 5.84 9.54
CA SER A 24 -9.90 6.30 10.87
C SER A 24 -11.42 6.34 11.05
N ASP A 25 -12.15 6.58 9.98
CA ASP A 25 -13.62 6.52 9.94
C ASP A 25 -14.10 5.36 9.06
N TYR A 26 -14.33 4.21 9.69
CA TYR A 26 -14.87 3.06 8.99
C TYR A 26 -16.39 3.11 8.77
N LYS A 27 -17.12 3.92 9.56
CA LYS A 27 -18.59 3.95 9.54
C LYS A 27 -19.15 4.61 8.29
N SER A 28 -18.45 5.60 7.78
CA SER A 28 -18.85 6.34 6.56
C SER A 28 -18.28 5.74 5.27
N LEU A 29 -17.60 4.59 5.35
CA LEU A 29 -16.96 4.00 4.17
C LEU A 29 -18.00 3.60 3.12
N PRO A 30 -17.85 4.08 1.87
CA PRO A 30 -18.61 3.54 0.74
C PRO A 30 -18.14 2.10 0.44
N GLN A 31 -18.60 1.52 -0.66
CA GLN A 31 -18.12 0.22 -1.09
C GLN A 31 -16.59 0.22 -1.30
N VAL A 32 -15.89 -0.68 -0.61
CA VAL A 32 -14.44 -0.92 -0.75
C VAL A 32 -14.21 -2.35 -1.20
N GLY A 33 -13.51 -2.51 -2.29
CA GLY A 33 -13.18 -3.83 -2.85
C GLY A 33 -12.36 -3.75 -4.14
N PRO A 34 -11.97 -4.89 -4.70
CA PRO A 34 -12.20 -6.24 -4.15
C PRO A 34 -11.36 -6.50 -2.89
N VAL A 35 -12.01 -6.98 -1.83
CA VAL A 35 -11.32 -7.42 -0.62
C VAL A 35 -10.65 -8.76 -0.89
N ARG A 36 -9.38 -8.88 -0.50
CA ARG A 36 -8.52 -10.03 -0.82
C ARG A 36 -7.89 -10.63 0.44
N SER A 37 -7.16 -11.73 0.25
CA SER A 37 -6.54 -12.48 1.33
C SER A 37 -5.43 -11.69 2.02
N ALA A 38 -5.41 -11.75 3.34
CA ALA A 38 -4.36 -11.16 4.18
C ALA A 38 -2.98 -11.76 3.93
N ARG A 39 -1.97 -10.94 4.19
CA ARG A 39 -0.56 -11.32 4.15
C ARG A 39 0.17 -10.72 5.35
N ASP A 40 1.10 -11.47 5.90
CA ASP A 40 1.86 -11.10 7.09
C ASP A 40 2.64 -9.79 6.94
N GLN A 41 3.13 -9.47 5.74
CA GLN A 41 3.82 -8.20 5.51
C GLN A 41 2.95 -6.97 5.79
N PHE A 42 1.64 -7.04 5.54
CA PHE A 42 0.71 -5.98 5.91
C PHE A 42 0.33 -6.04 7.39
N PHE A 43 0.11 -7.25 7.89
CA PHE A 43 -0.23 -7.48 9.29
C PHE A 43 0.83 -6.94 10.24
N GLN A 44 2.10 -7.15 9.93
CA GLN A 44 3.23 -6.62 10.73
C GLN A 44 3.24 -5.10 10.84
N LEU A 45 2.66 -4.37 9.89
CA LEU A 45 2.55 -2.91 9.94
C LEU A 45 1.47 -2.45 10.91
N ILE A 46 0.37 -3.20 11.05
CA ILE A 46 -0.78 -2.82 11.87
C ILE A 46 -0.77 -3.46 13.26
N LEU A 47 0.00 -4.50 13.47
CA LEU A 47 0.07 -5.24 14.74
C LEU A 47 0.35 -4.32 15.95
N PRO A 48 1.28 -3.34 15.90
CA PRO A 48 1.53 -2.44 17.03
C PRO A 48 0.33 -1.59 17.47
N TRP A 49 -0.65 -1.44 16.58
CA TRP A 49 -1.82 -0.57 16.74
C TRP A 49 -3.09 -1.33 17.07
N GLU A 50 -3.04 -2.67 17.08
CA GLU A 50 -4.19 -3.53 17.32
C GLU A 50 -5.43 -3.12 16.49
N MET A 51 -5.22 -2.76 15.22
CA MET A 51 -6.28 -2.36 14.30
C MET A 51 -7.18 -3.54 13.96
N LEU A 52 -8.45 -3.31 13.66
CA LEU A 52 -9.28 -4.34 13.02
C LEU A 52 -8.72 -4.64 11.63
N TYR A 53 -8.39 -5.89 11.39
CA TYR A 53 -7.83 -6.35 10.11
C TYR A 53 -8.91 -7.06 9.29
N VAL A 54 -9.40 -6.39 8.26
CA VAL A 54 -10.52 -6.86 7.40
C VAL A 54 -9.97 -7.47 6.14
N HIS A 55 -10.28 -8.74 5.89
CA HIS A 55 -9.81 -9.47 4.70
C HIS A 55 -10.67 -10.70 4.40
N ILE A 56 -10.48 -11.33 3.22
CA ILE A 56 -11.10 -12.61 2.86
C ILE A 56 -10.02 -13.62 2.55
N GLY A 57 -9.92 -14.64 3.39
CA GLY A 57 -8.84 -15.62 3.31
C GLY A 57 -7.49 -15.04 3.74
N GLU A 58 -6.51 -15.89 3.89
CA GLU A 58 -5.17 -15.53 4.35
C GLU A 58 -4.15 -16.54 3.88
N SER A 59 -2.86 -16.19 3.93
CA SER A 59 -1.77 -17.14 3.73
C SER A 59 -1.52 -17.96 4.99
N THR A 60 -0.87 -19.10 4.85
CA THR A 60 -0.43 -19.93 5.99
C THR A 60 0.44 -19.12 6.95
N VAL A 61 1.36 -18.32 6.42
CA VAL A 61 2.22 -17.43 7.21
C VAL A 61 1.41 -16.43 8.01
N GLN A 62 0.37 -15.83 7.40
CA GLN A 62 -0.54 -14.92 8.12
C GLN A 62 -1.26 -15.62 9.28
N THR A 63 -1.73 -16.85 9.07
CA THR A 63 -2.36 -17.64 10.14
C THR A 63 -1.38 -17.88 11.30
N GLU A 64 -0.13 -18.22 10.99
CA GLU A 64 0.91 -18.43 12.01
C GLU A 64 1.17 -17.13 12.80
N TYR A 65 1.35 -16.00 12.11
CA TYR A 65 1.55 -14.70 12.78
C TYR A 65 0.37 -14.33 13.69
N LYS A 66 -0.85 -14.47 13.18
CA LYS A 66 -2.07 -14.20 13.94
C LYS A 66 -2.11 -14.99 15.24
N THR A 67 -1.82 -16.29 15.17
CA THR A 67 -1.82 -17.19 16.32
C THR A 67 -0.68 -16.85 17.30
N VAL A 68 0.53 -16.62 16.81
CA VAL A 68 1.70 -16.27 17.66
C VAL A 68 1.48 -14.96 18.42
N TRP A 69 0.79 -14.00 17.81
CA TRP A 69 0.54 -12.67 18.39
C TRP A 69 -0.84 -12.53 19.01
N GLU A 70 -1.60 -13.62 19.15
CA GLU A 70 -2.94 -13.66 19.81
C GLU A 70 -3.89 -12.58 19.26
N TYR A 71 -3.99 -12.50 17.91
CA TYR A 71 -4.72 -11.43 17.23
C TYR A 71 -6.12 -11.83 16.74
N GLU A 72 -6.59 -13.01 17.09
CA GLU A 72 -7.87 -13.56 16.62
C GLU A 72 -9.06 -12.64 16.92
N ASP A 73 -9.03 -11.95 18.05
CA ASP A 73 -10.10 -11.03 18.47
C ASP A 73 -10.14 -9.74 17.64
N ARG A 74 -9.12 -9.45 16.84
CA ARG A 74 -9.01 -8.26 15.97
C ARG A 74 -9.03 -8.61 14.49
N ASP A 75 -9.04 -9.89 14.19
CA ASP A 75 -9.01 -10.41 12.83
C ASP A 75 -10.43 -10.60 12.29
N LEU A 76 -10.78 -9.82 11.28
CA LEU A 76 -12.04 -9.93 10.55
C LEU A 76 -11.81 -10.70 9.24
N ASN A 77 -11.37 -11.95 9.37
CA ASN A 77 -11.38 -12.87 8.25
C ASN A 77 -12.82 -13.28 7.96
N LEU A 78 -13.45 -12.53 7.10
CA LEU A 78 -14.81 -12.80 6.67
C LEU A 78 -14.74 -13.85 5.58
N ASP A 79 -15.07 -15.07 5.89
CA ASP A 79 -15.08 -16.14 4.93
C ASP A 79 -16.01 -15.82 3.74
N SER A 80 -15.93 -16.62 2.70
CA SER A 80 -16.60 -16.41 1.43
C SER A 80 -18.13 -16.35 1.48
N THR A 81 -18.76 -16.66 2.63
CA THR A 81 -20.22 -16.72 2.78
C THR A 81 -20.82 -15.39 3.21
N ASN A 82 -20.09 -14.56 3.96
CA ASN A 82 -20.61 -13.34 4.59
C ASN A 82 -20.28 -12.05 3.82
N PHE A 83 -19.31 -12.08 2.90
CA PHE A 83 -19.05 -10.91 2.05
C PHE A 83 -20.02 -10.83 0.88
N PRO A 84 -20.66 -9.70 0.71
CA PRO A 84 -21.40 -9.44 -0.51
C PRO A 84 -20.47 -9.46 -1.73
N ARG A 85 -21.07 -9.71 -2.88
CA ARG A 85 -20.37 -9.70 -4.16
C ARG A 85 -21.01 -8.65 -5.04
N ASP A 86 -20.18 -7.85 -5.66
CA ASP A 86 -20.60 -6.87 -6.66
C ASP A 86 -21.13 -7.60 -7.88
N GLN A 87 -22.44 -7.50 -8.10
CA GLN A 87 -23.13 -8.22 -9.17
C GLN A 87 -22.82 -7.64 -10.54
N GLU A 88 -22.62 -6.33 -10.63
CA GLU A 88 -22.24 -5.68 -11.90
C GLU A 88 -20.85 -6.15 -12.32
N ARG A 89 -19.93 -6.21 -11.36
CA ARG A 89 -18.58 -6.71 -11.59
C ARG A 89 -18.58 -8.19 -11.97
N LEU A 90 -19.39 -9.03 -11.32
CA LEU A 90 -19.55 -10.44 -11.69
C LEU A 90 -20.11 -10.59 -13.10
N ALA A 91 -21.02 -9.71 -13.53
CA ALA A 91 -21.58 -9.74 -14.88
C ALA A 91 -20.53 -9.47 -15.98
N THR A 92 -19.37 -8.89 -15.65
CA THR A 92 -18.25 -8.75 -16.59
C THR A 92 -17.44 -10.03 -16.80
N GLY A 93 -17.76 -11.10 -16.06
CA GLY A 93 -17.08 -12.40 -16.19
C GLY A 93 -15.85 -12.56 -15.30
N VAL A 94 -15.59 -11.64 -14.36
CA VAL A 94 -14.49 -11.80 -13.41
C VAL A 94 -14.78 -12.91 -12.39
N ASN A 95 -13.75 -13.55 -11.88
CA ASN A 95 -13.88 -14.57 -10.83
C ASN A 95 -14.51 -13.99 -9.58
N ARG A 96 -15.26 -14.83 -8.85
CA ARG A 96 -16.01 -14.45 -7.64
C ARG A 96 -15.15 -13.72 -6.59
N GLU A 97 -13.90 -14.10 -6.44
CA GLU A 97 -12.94 -13.48 -5.51
C GLU A 97 -12.56 -12.04 -5.86
N HIS A 98 -12.74 -11.64 -7.11
CA HIS A 98 -12.49 -10.26 -7.58
C HIS A 98 -13.71 -9.35 -7.43
N ALA A 99 -14.80 -9.83 -6.87
CA ALA A 99 -16.04 -9.07 -6.70
C ALA A 99 -16.45 -8.91 -5.23
N ALA A 100 -15.64 -9.40 -4.28
CA ALA A 100 -15.93 -9.25 -2.86
C ALA A 100 -15.71 -7.81 -2.39
N TYR A 101 -16.63 -7.28 -1.60
CA TYR A 101 -16.50 -5.94 -1.04
C TYR A 101 -17.00 -5.87 0.41
N THR A 102 -16.67 -4.77 1.07
CA THR A 102 -17.23 -4.34 2.35
C THR A 102 -17.63 -2.86 2.27
N ASN A 103 -18.30 -2.36 3.29
CA ASN A 103 -18.64 -0.95 3.47
C ASN A 103 -18.84 -0.62 4.96
N GLY A 104 -19.11 0.64 5.28
CA GLY A 104 -19.26 1.10 6.66
C GLY A 104 -20.44 0.47 7.39
N GLU A 105 -21.54 0.15 6.72
CA GLU A 105 -22.70 -0.53 7.29
C GLU A 105 -22.34 -1.95 7.75
N ILE A 106 -21.77 -2.75 6.85
CA ILE A 106 -21.30 -4.13 7.13
C ILE A 106 -20.29 -4.14 8.29
N LEU A 107 -19.32 -3.22 8.25
CA LEU A 107 -18.29 -3.14 9.28
C LEU A 107 -18.88 -2.71 10.64
N SER A 108 -19.86 -1.80 10.65
CA SER A 108 -20.54 -1.34 11.87
C SER A 108 -21.33 -2.47 12.53
N GLU A 109 -22.08 -3.25 11.75
CA GLU A 109 -22.80 -4.42 12.23
C GLU A 109 -21.83 -5.46 12.82
N LEU A 110 -20.73 -5.75 12.16
CA LEU A 110 -19.73 -6.72 12.64
C LEU A 110 -19.03 -6.25 13.93
N VAL A 111 -18.71 -4.96 14.02
CA VAL A 111 -18.12 -4.37 15.24
C VAL A 111 -19.10 -4.49 16.42
N GLU A 112 -20.40 -4.22 16.20
CA GLU A 112 -21.42 -4.31 17.21
C GLU A 112 -21.68 -5.76 17.64
N ASP A 113 -21.90 -6.66 16.68
CA ASP A 113 -22.21 -8.07 16.93
C ASP A 113 -21.09 -8.80 17.69
N ARG A 114 -19.84 -8.45 17.43
CA ARG A 114 -18.68 -9.05 18.09
C ARG A 114 -18.20 -8.29 19.31
N GLY A 115 -18.77 -7.12 19.60
CA GLY A 115 -18.43 -6.31 20.77
C GLY A 115 -17.01 -5.77 20.75
N TYR A 116 -16.46 -5.41 19.57
CA TYR A 116 -15.13 -4.82 19.49
C TYR A 116 -15.09 -3.47 20.18
N ASP A 117 -14.10 -3.29 21.07
CA ASP A 117 -13.78 -1.97 21.61
C ASP A 117 -12.96 -1.16 20.60
N MET A 118 -13.61 -0.15 20.01
CA MET A 118 -13.01 0.77 19.06
C MET A 118 -12.41 2.01 19.72
N ASN A 119 -12.63 2.21 21.03
CA ASN A 119 -12.11 3.36 21.77
C ASN A 119 -10.79 2.99 22.44
N ARG A 120 -9.71 3.12 21.70
CA ARG A 120 -8.36 2.84 22.18
C ARG A 120 -7.52 4.10 22.20
N THR A 121 -6.67 4.20 23.21
CA THR A 121 -5.67 5.27 23.32
C THR A 121 -4.30 4.70 23.04
N TYR A 122 -3.60 5.28 22.10
CA TYR A 122 -2.23 4.91 21.75
C TYR A 122 -1.26 6.00 22.19
N ASN A 123 -0.06 5.59 22.61
CA ASN A 123 0.99 6.51 23.03
C ASN A 123 1.75 7.15 21.86
N SER A 124 1.47 6.73 20.64
CA SER A 124 2.12 7.24 19.43
C SER A 124 1.16 7.12 18.22
N CYS A 125 1.51 7.77 17.13
CA CYS A 125 0.80 7.67 15.86
C CYS A 125 1.53 6.71 14.91
N PHE A 126 0.86 6.29 13.81
CA PHE A 126 1.47 5.43 12.79
C PHE A 126 2.75 6.06 12.20
N PHE A 127 2.73 7.37 11.98
CA PHE A 127 3.91 8.19 11.72
C PHE A 127 4.03 9.30 12.77
N ASP A 128 5.21 9.87 12.90
CA ASP A 128 5.44 11.10 13.67
C ASP A 128 4.95 12.29 12.82
N PHE A 129 3.69 12.69 13.00
CA PHE A 129 3.10 13.78 12.24
C PHE A 129 3.47 15.16 12.79
N VAL A 130 3.53 16.15 11.91
CA VAL A 130 3.52 17.56 12.30
C VAL A 130 2.23 17.83 13.07
N ASN A 131 2.33 18.49 14.24
CA ASN A 131 1.14 18.80 15.02
C ASN A 131 0.19 19.75 14.24
N TYR A 132 -1.09 19.58 14.42
CA TYR A 132 -2.11 20.34 13.66
C TYR A 132 -2.02 21.86 13.85
N ASN A 133 -1.43 22.35 14.94
CA ASN A 133 -1.22 23.76 15.24
C ASN A 133 0.19 24.28 14.85
N GLU A 134 1.02 23.43 14.25
CA GLU A 134 2.30 23.79 13.68
C GLU A 134 2.19 23.94 12.16
N PRO A 135 2.98 24.85 11.53
CA PRO A 135 3.01 24.91 10.07
C PRO A 135 3.58 23.60 9.49
N ASN A 136 3.06 23.20 8.33
CA ASN A 136 3.63 22.08 7.59
C ASN A 136 5.11 22.31 7.30
N ARG A 137 5.88 21.23 7.31
CA ARG A 137 7.27 21.26 6.84
C ARG A 137 7.29 21.58 5.35
N VAL A 138 8.23 22.41 4.95
CA VAL A 138 8.59 22.60 3.55
C VAL A 138 9.85 21.78 3.31
N LEU A 139 9.75 20.78 2.45
CA LEU A 139 10.90 19.97 2.08
C LEU A 139 11.85 20.81 1.22
N THR A 140 13.15 20.69 1.48
CA THR A 140 14.20 21.45 0.80
C THR A 140 15.07 20.59 -0.13
N GLY A 141 14.76 19.30 -0.25
CA GLY A 141 15.46 18.38 -1.13
C GLY A 141 15.17 18.60 -2.62
N ASP A 142 15.46 17.61 -3.41
CA ASP A 142 15.36 17.67 -4.88
C ASP A 142 13.93 17.91 -5.36
N ASP A 143 13.80 18.51 -6.54
CA ASP A 143 12.52 18.59 -7.23
C ASP A 143 12.04 17.20 -7.64
N ALA A 144 10.80 16.88 -7.33
CA ALA A 144 10.20 15.58 -7.55
C ALA A 144 8.72 15.71 -7.92
N VAL A 145 8.46 16.15 -9.15
CA VAL A 145 7.07 16.30 -9.63
C VAL A 145 6.54 15.04 -10.30
N LYS A 146 7.42 14.09 -10.62
CA LYS A 146 7.04 12.75 -11.10
C LYS A 146 7.71 11.69 -10.26
N ILE A 147 7.01 10.60 -9.99
CA ILE A 147 7.53 9.45 -9.23
C ILE A 147 7.11 8.18 -9.94
N ASP A 148 8.07 7.30 -10.20
CA ASP A 148 7.88 5.98 -10.80
C ASP A 148 8.21 4.90 -9.78
N ILE A 149 7.25 4.02 -9.48
CA ILE A 149 7.41 2.90 -8.57
C ILE A 149 7.06 1.62 -9.32
N ILE A 150 8.04 0.78 -9.59
CA ILE A 150 7.89 -0.44 -10.39
C ILE A 150 8.16 -1.64 -9.48
N HIS A 151 7.10 -2.27 -9.00
CA HIS A 151 7.20 -3.46 -8.16
C HIS A 151 7.52 -4.72 -8.97
N SER A 152 7.01 -4.79 -10.20
CA SER A 152 7.27 -5.87 -11.16
C SER A 152 6.91 -5.41 -12.58
N GLN A 153 7.11 -6.27 -13.55
CA GLN A 153 6.82 -5.96 -14.96
C GLN A 153 5.40 -5.44 -15.17
N ASN A 154 4.41 -6.01 -14.48
CA ASN A 154 2.99 -5.71 -14.68
C ASN A 154 2.39 -4.83 -13.57
N TYR A 155 3.11 -4.59 -12.48
CA TYR A 155 2.62 -3.82 -11.34
C TYR A 155 3.49 -2.59 -11.12
N ARG A 156 3.03 -1.47 -11.65
CA ARG A 156 3.75 -0.20 -11.70
C ARG A 156 2.80 0.92 -11.30
N THR A 157 3.23 1.74 -10.35
CA THR A 157 2.50 2.90 -9.85
C THR A 157 3.28 4.16 -10.15
N TYR A 158 2.59 5.19 -10.60
CA TYR A 158 3.15 6.47 -11.04
C TYR A 158 2.42 7.60 -10.36
N PHE A 159 3.14 8.66 -10.10
CA PHE A 159 2.57 9.89 -9.55
C PHE A 159 3.03 11.10 -10.35
N ASP A 160 2.09 11.99 -10.61
CA ASP A 160 2.33 13.34 -11.11
C ASP A 160 1.88 14.34 -10.05
N TYR A 161 2.78 15.26 -9.67
CA TYR A 161 2.46 16.28 -8.68
C TYR A 161 1.61 17.40 -9.30
N ASP A 162 0.44 17.60 -8.75
CA ASP A 162 -0.44 18.73 -9.07
C ASP A 162 -0.26 19.84 -8.02
N ALA A 163 0.40 20.93 -8.44
CA ALA A 163 0.65 22.08 -7.57
C ALA A 163 -0.63 22.84 -7.18
N ALA A 164 -1.72 22.72 -7.95
CA ALA A 164 -2.98 23.38 -7.65
C ALA A 164 -3.70 22.74 -6.45
N THR A 165 -3.61 21.42 -6.33
CA THR A 165 -4.21 20.66 -5.22
C THR A 165 -3.20 20.30 -4.14
N ASN A 166 -1.90 20.51 -4.38
CA ASN A 166 -0.79 20.08 -3.55
C ASN A 166 -0.78 18.56 -3.34
N ARG A 167 -1.08 17.78 -4.39
CA ARG A 167 -1.18 16.32 -4.34
C ARG A 167 -0.39 15.64 -5.44
N TYR A 168 0.08 14.45 -5.13
CA TYR A 168 0.61 13.48 -6.09
C TYR A 168 -0.56 12.64 -6.61
N MET A 169 -0.90 12.82 -7.88
CA MET A 169 -2.02 12.17 -8.56
C MET A 169 -1.59 10.79 -9.06
N MET A 170 -2.25 9.74 -8.58
CA MET A 170 -1.86 8.35 -8.81
C MET A 170 -2.33 7.84 -10.16
N SER A 171 -1.45 7.16 -10.87
CA SER A 171 -1.75 6.37 -12.07
C SER A 171 -1.10 4.99 -11.97
N GLN A 172 -1.68 4.01 -12.66
CA GLN A 172 -1.14 2.64 -12.67
C GLN A 172 -1.02 2.11 -14.09
N TYR A 173 -0.04 1.23 -14.31
CA TYR A 173 0.07 0.47 -15.54
C TYR A 173 -0.97 -0.65 -15.55
N SER A 174 -1.65 -0.80 -16.66
CA SER A 174 -2.52 -1.94 -16.92
C SER A 174 -1.89 -2.84 -17.98
N ALA A 175 -1.55 -4.07 -17.60
CA ALA A 175 -1.06 -5.07 -18.55
C ALA A 175 -2.11 -5.41 -19.60
N TYR A 176 -3.40 -5.37 -19.25
CA TYR A 176 -4.51 -5.64 -20.17
C TYR A 176 -4.59 -4.62 -21.32
N TRP A 177 -4.36 -3.34 -21.01
CA TRP A 177 -4.38 -2.27 -22.03
C TRP A 177 -3.01 -1.88 -22.55
N GLY A 178 -1.94 -2.40 -21.96
CA GLY A 178 -0.56 -2.05 -22.31
C GLY A 178 -0.21 -0.58 -22.09
N LYS A 179 -0.90 0.11 -21.17
CA LYS A 179 -0.72 1.55 -20.94
C LYS A 179 -0.94 1.97 -19.49
N ILE A 180 -0.41 3.13 -19.16
CA ILE A 180 -0.66 3.83 -17.90
C ILE A 180 -2.01 4.56 -17.98
N HIS A 181 -2.79 4.51 -16.92
CA HIS A 181 -4.05 5.24 -16.79
C HIS A 181 -4.23 5.76 -15.36
N PRO A 182 -5.00 6.84 -15.17
CA PRO A 182 -5.35 7.32 -13.85
C PRO A 182 -5.98 6.23 -12.97
N THR A 183 -5.58 6.15 -11.72
CA THR A 183 -6.23 5.29 -10.73
C THR A 183 -7.42 6.03 -10.15
N VAL A 184 -8.63 5.59 -10.48
CA VAL A 184 -9.89 6.27 -10.15
C VAL A 184 -10.68 5.46 -9.14
N ASP A 185 -11.26 6.13 -8.14
CA ASP A 185 -12.21 5.51 -7.21
C ASP A 185 -13.59 5.41 -7.88
N ALA A 186 -14.08 4.18 -8.04
CA ALA A 186 -15.36 3.91 -8.70
C ALA A 186 -16.60 4.46 -7.95
N ASN A 187 -16.46 4.91 -6.70
CA ASN A 187 -17.57 5.49 -5.95
C ASN A 187 -17.85 6.96 -6.33
N ASN A 188 -16.84 7.69 -6.81
CA ASN A 188 -16.95 9.12 -7.07
C ASN A 188 -16.28 9.58 -8.37
N ASP A 189 -15.70 8.65 -9.15
CA ASP A 189 -14.97 8.91 -10.39
C ASP A 189 -13.78 9.89 -10.23
N GLU A 190 -13.27 10.08 -9.01
CA GLU A 190 -12.12 10.93 -8.74
C GLU A 190 -10.80 10.14 -8.80
N GLN A 191 -9.79 10.72 -9.42
CA GLN A 191 -8.44 10.17 -9.41
C GLN A 191 -7.87 10.23 -7.98
N LEU A 192 -7.22 9.15 -7.56
CA LEU A 192 -6.55 9.12 -6.26
C LEU A 192 -5.41 10.14 -6.21
N GLY A 193 -5.36 10.90 -5.13
CA GLY A 193 -4.33 11.89 -4.88
C GLY A 193 -3.90 11.90 -3.41
N PHE A 194 -2.59 12.05 -3.19
CA PHE A 194 -1.98 11.98 -1.87
C PHE A 194 -1.12 13.21 -1.62
N GLU A 195 -1.24 13.82 -0.43
CA GLU A 195 -0.36 14.90 0.01
C GLU A 195 1.05 14.38 0.26
N ASN A 196 1.16 13.12 0.71
CA ASN A 196 2.42 12.48 1.04
C ASN A 196 2.60 11.19 0.25
N VAL A 197 3.80 10.99 -0.30
CA VAL A 197 4.24 9.70 -0.84
C VAL A 197 5.50 9.29 -0.09
N ILE A 198 5.54 8.06 0.43
CA ILE A 198 6.69 7.48 1.11
C ILE A 198 7.06 6.19 0.39
N VAL A 199 8.31 6.07 -0.01
CA VAL A 199 8.83 4.87 -0.67
C VAL A 199 9.96 4.31 0.16
N LEU A 200 9.80 3.10 0.67
CA LEU A 200 10.78 2.41 1.50
C LEU A 200 11.38 1.24 0.72
N PHE A 201 12.65 1.00 0.89
CA PHE A 201 13.39 -0.06 0.24
C PHE A 201 13.85 -1.10 1.24
N THR A 202 13.61 -2.38 0.92
CA THR A 202 14.13 -3.53 1.65
C THR A 202 14.10 -4.77 0.76
N ASP A 203 14.71 -5.85 1.21
CA ASP A 203 14.58 -7.14 0.52
C ASP A 203 13.16 -7.71 0.69
N ILE A 204 12.58 -8.13 -0.43
CA ILE A 204 11.35 -8.91 -0.46
C ILE A 204 11.64 -10.15 -1.28
N HIS A 205 11.68 -11.30 -0.64
CA HIS A 205 12.03 -12.55 -1.27
C HIS A 205 11.02 -13.65 -0.93
N ARG A 206 11.14 -14.77 -1.59
CA ARG A 206 10.30 -15.93 -1.31
C ARG A 206 10.55 -16.43 0.11
N HIS A 207 9.47 -16.66 0.85
CA HIS A 207 9.56 -17.08 2.25
C HIS A 207 10.29 -18.41 2.37
N PRO A 208 11.39 -18.49 3.17
CA PRO A 208 12.32 -19.63 3.18
C PRO A 208 11.68 -20.96 3.61
N ASN A 209 10.67 -20.92 4.47
CA ASN A 209 9.97 -22.11 4.94
C ASN A 209 8.95 -22.67 3.93
N TYR A 210 8.63 -21.90 2.87
CA TYR A 210 7.61 -22.23 1.88
C TYR A 210 8.12 -22.29 0.45
N VAL A 211 9.43 -22.48 0.27
CA VAL A 211 10.06 -22.54 -1.07
C VAL A 211 9.60 -23.70 -1.94
N ASN A 212 9.04 -24.74 -1.33
CA ASN A 212 8.54 -25.92 -2.04
C ASN A 212 7.02 -25.89 -2.27
N ASP A 213 6.33 -24.88 -1.75
CA ASP A 213 4.92 -24.72 -1.98
C ASP A 213 4.66 -24.22 -3.40
N SER A 214 3.52 -24.61 -3.95
CA SER A 214 3.04 -24.08 -5.23
C SER A 214 2.75 -22.58 -5.18
N TYR A 215 2.64 -22.03 -3.97
CA TYR A 215 2.45 -20.61 -3.73
C TYR A 215 3.80 -19.93 -3.47
N ASP A 216 4.03 -18.85 -4.19
CA ASP A 216 5.23 -18.01 -4.07
C ASP A 216 5.07 -16.99 -2.93
N ILE A 217 4.88 -17.49 -1.67
CA ILE A 217 4.67 -16.62 -0.50
C ILE A 217 5.90 -15.73 -0.31
N GLN A 218 5.67 -14.43 -0.21
CA GLN A 218 6.73 -13.42 -0.07
C GLN A 218 6.94 -13.03 1.39
N GLN A 219 8.19 -12.81 1.77
CA GLN A 219 8.62 -12.26 3.05
C GLN A 219 9.25 -10.88 2.84
N VAL A 220 8.88 -9.92 3.67
CA VAL A 220 9.50 -8.58 3.72
C VAL A 220 10.49 -8.54 4.87
N GLU A 221 11.72 -8.13 4.60
CA GLU A 221 12.79 -8.03 5.61
C GLU A 221 12.68 -6.72 6.42
N TYR A 222 11.69 -6.66 7.31
CA TYR A 222 11.48 -5.50 8.18
C TYR A 222 12.56 -5.33 9.24
N GLY A 223 13.15 -6.42 9.71
CA GLY A 223 14.12 -6.41 10.82
C GLY A 223 15.41 -5.64 10.52
N ASN A 224 15.77 -5.54 9.24
CA ASN A 224 16.99 -4.88 8.82
C ASN A 224 16.85 -3.36 8.72
N GLY A 225 15.61 -2.83 8.72
CA GLY A 225 15.38 -1.45 8.34
C GLY A 225 15.82 -1.17 6.90
N GLY A 226 16.03 0.09 6.56
CA GLY A 226 16.47 0.46 5.22
C GLY A 226 16.49 1.95 4.98
N VAL A 227 16.56 2.28 3.71
CA VAL A 227 16.51 3.64 3.19
C VAL A 227 15.22 3.87 2.42
N GLY A 228 14.92 5.12 2.10
CA GLY A 228 13.74 5.47 1.35
C GLY A 228 13.71 6.94 0.98
N TYR A 229 12.55 7.36 0.49
CA TYR A 229 12.27 8.76 0.17
C TYR A 229 10.90 9.16 0.70
N TYR A 230 10.82 10.38 1.18
CA TYR A 230 9.59 11.07 1.52
C TYR A 230 9.36 12.21 0.53
N PHE A 231 8.15 12.26 -0.03
CA PHE A 231 7.74 13.26 -1.01
C PHE A 231 6.56 14.07 -0.47
N ASN A 232 6.67 15.37 -0.57
CA ASN A 232 5.60 16.30 -0.25
C ASN A 232 5.87 17.63 -0.96
N GLY A 233 4.83 18.31 -1.46
CA GLY A 233 4.95 19.63 -2.08
C GLY A 233 5.83 19.68 -3.33
N GLY A 234 5.91 18.61 -4.11
CA GLY A 234 6.74 18.52 -5.32
C GLY A 234 8.23 18.34 -5.04
N LYS A 235 8.59 17.95 -3.81
CA LYS A 235 9.98 17.78 -3.35
C LYS A 235 10.21 16.38 -2.79
N ALA A 236 11.46 15.90 -2.88
CA ALA A 236 11.94 14.65 -2.31
C ALA A 236 12.92 14.89 -1.17
N GLU A 237 12.82 14.09 -0.12
CA GLU A 237 13.76 14.04 1.00
C GLU A 237 14.22 12.61 1.19
N TYR A 238 15.53 12.38 1.22
CA TYR A 238 16.10 11.07 1.52
C TYR A 238 15.90 10.75 2.99
N ILE A 239 15.39 9.56 3.27
CA ILE A 239 15.06 9.09 4.62
C ILE A 239 15.67 7.72 4.88
N ARG A 240 15.72 7.36 6.15
CA ARG A 240 15.95 6.01 6.64
C ARG A 240 14.69 5.52 7.35
N TRP A 241 14.59 4.23 7.54
CA TRP A 241 13.48 3.67 8.30
C TRP A 241 13.92 2.46 9.12
N MET A 242 13.20 2.19 10.17
CA MET A 242 13.38 1.04 11.06
C MET A 242 12.03 0.50 11.50
N LYS A 243 11.93 -0.81 11.65
CA LYS A 243 10.76 -1.44 12.26
C LYS A 243 11.16 -2.44 13.35
N GLY A 244 12.08 -3.37 13.06
CA GLY A 244 12.48 -4.43 13.99
C GLY A 244 11.46 -5.56 14.08
N ALA A 245 11.11 -6.01 15.30
CA ALA A 245 10.18 -7.10 15.52
C ALA A 245 8.76 -6.80 14.98
N PRO A 246 7.93 -7.83 14.71
CA PRO A 246 6.58 -7.63 14.15
C PRO A 246 5.70 -6.66 14.93
N ASN A 247 5.78 -6.65 16.25
CA ASN A 247 5.03 -5.76 17.14
C ASN A 247 5.68 -4.39 17.40
N GLN A 248 6.79 -4.08 16.76
CA GLN A 248 7.41 -2.75 16.85
C GLN A 248 6.87 -1.83 15.74
N VAL A 249 6.77 -0.54 16.08
CA VAL A 249 6.26 0.47 15.13
C VAL A 249 7.27 0.75 14.02
N LEU A 250 6.76 1.03 12.84
CA LEU A 250 7.54 1.59 11.74
C LEU A 250 7.94 3.02 12.09
N ARG A 251 9.24 3.32 12.06
CA ARG A 251 9.80 4.65 12.31
C ARG A 251 10.45 5.17 11.03
N ILE A 252 10.13 6.40 10.68
CA ILE A 252 10.80 7.15 9.62
C ILE A 252 11.83 8.05 10.26
N LEU A 253 13.06 7.96 9.80
CA LEU A 253 14.24 8.61 10.40
C LEU A 253 14.92 9.51 9.37
N ASP A 254 15.68 10.49 9.83
CA ASP A 254 16.45 11.34 8.93
C ASP A 254 17.49 10.55 8.12
N GLY A 255 17.81 11.05 6.94
CA GLY A 255 18.78 10.44 6.03
C GLY A 255 20.23 10.56 6.51
N GLU A 256 20.51 11.44 7.49
CA GLU A 256 21.86 11.72 7.98
C GLU A 256 22.36 10.69 8.99
N GLY A 257 21.49 9.79 9.46
CA GLY A 257 21.84 8.72 10.38
C GLY A 257 21.83 9.12 11.85
N ASN A 258 21.22 10.25 12.20
CA ASN A 258 21.10 10.73 13.58
C ASN A 258 19.98 10.02 14.37
N GLU A 259 19.27 9.09 13.77
CA GLU A 259 18.12 8.36 14.35
C GLU A 259 16.97 9.28 14.84
N GLN A 260 16.92 10.51 14.34
CA GLN A 260 15.82 11.43 14.63
C GLN A 260 14.62 11.09 13.78
N SER A 261 13.44 11.08 14.40
CA SER A 261 12.19 10.93 13.65
C SER A 261 11.98 12.08 12.67
N VAL A 262 11.63 11.72 11.44
CA VAL A 262 11.16 12.69 10.44
C VAL A 262 9.66 12.91 10.66
N LYS A 263 9.27 14.14 10.86
CA LYS A 263 7.86 14.51 10.93
C LYS A 263 7.25 14.51 9.52
N ILE A 264 6.15 13.78 9.38
CA ILE A 264 5.36 13.71 8.15
C ILE A 264 4.27 14.78 8.20
N ASN A 265 4.06 15.50 7.11
CA ASN A 265 2.99 16.49 7.03
C ASN A 265 1.61 15.81 7.12
N PRO A 266 0.60 16.46 7.73
CA PRO A 266 -0.77 15.97 7.70
C PRO A 266 -1.29 15.81 6.28
N GLY A 267 -2.17 14.83 6.07
CA GLY A 267 -2.79 14.55 4.78
C GLY A 267 -2.76 13.07 4.45
N LYS A 268 -3.43 12.71 3.35
CA LYS A 268 -3.45 11.34 2.85
C LYS A 268 -2.05 10.92 2.45
N THR A 269 -1.68 9.73 2.88
CA THR A 269 -0.33 9.20 2.67
C THR A 269 -0.37 7.90 1.87
N TYR A 270 0.41 7.84 0.80
CA TYR A 270 0.71 6.60 0.12
C TYR A 270 2.07 6.09 0.61
N LEU A 271 2.12 4.79 0.96
CA LEU A 271 3.33 4.10 1.42
C LEU A 271 3.61 2.91 0.52
N ALA A 272 4.72 2.90 -0.20
CA ALA A 272 5.20 1.73 -0.92
C ALA A 272 6.39 1.08 -0.21
N ILE A 273 6.43 -0.26 -0.23
CA ILE A 273 7.63 -1.02 0.11
C ILE A 273 8.11 -1.71 -1.17
N VAL A 274 9.29 -1.33 -1.63
CA VAL A 274 9.87 -1.77 -2.90
C VAL A 274 11.03 -2.72 -2.62
N SER A 275 11.04 -3.84 -3.33
CA SER A 275 12.08 -4.86 -3.17
C SER A 275 13.43 -4.40 -3.74
N THR A 276 14.49 -4.65 -2.96
CA THR A 276 15.88 -4.55 -3.39
C THR A 276 16.55 -5.92 -3.55
N GLY A 277 15.79 -7.01 -3.34
CA GLY A 277 16.28 -8.39 -3.46
C GLY A 277 16.78 -8.70 -4.87
N GLU A 278 17.84 -9.50 -4.98
CA GLU A 278 18.57 -9.76 -6.22
C GLU A 278 17.66 -10.26 -7.36
N ASP A 279 16.74 -11.20 -7.04
CA ASP A 279 15.81 -11.79 -8.02
C ASP A 279 14.43 -11.08 -8.09
N THR A 280 14.20 -10.12 -7.22
CA THR A 280 12.87 -9.51 -7.01
C THR A 280 12.88 -8.00 -7.02
N ALA A 281 14.03 -7.41 -7.38
CA ALA A 281 14.22 -5.98 -7.34
C ALA A 281 13.15 -5.23 -8.14
N GLY A 282 12.54 -4.25 -7.49
CA GLY A 282 11.75 -3.23 -8.15
C GLY A 282 12.64 -2.18 -8.78
N GLN A 283 12.01 -1.26 -9.50
CA GLN A 283 12.68 -0.06 -10.00
C GLN A 283 11.98 1.17 -9.42
N PHE A 284 12.75 2.23 -9.27
CA PHE A 284 12.26 3.46 -8.68
C PHE A 284 12.97 4.65 -9.31
N GLY A 285 12.23 5.72 -9.53
CA GLY A 285 12.76 7.00 -9.99
C GLY A 285 11.87 8.15 -9.59
N TYR A 286 12.45 9.34 -9.49
CA TYR A 286 11.70 10.58 -9.38
C TYR A 286 12.37 11.66 -10.22
N TYR A 287 11.57 12.61 -10.69
CA TYR A 287 12.02 13.55 -11.72
C TYR A 287 11.50 14.95 -11.43
N PRO A 288 12.29 15.99 -11.76
CA PRO A 288 11.83 17.37 -11.74
C PRO A 288 10.79 17.63 -12.85
N ALA A 289 10.20 18.80 -12.86
CA ALA A 289 9.41 19.25 -14.02
C ALA A 289 10.24 19.20 -15.29
N GLU A 290 9.68 18.66 -16.37
CA GLU A 290 10.37 18.68 -17.66
C GLU A 290 10.64 20.12 -18.08
N THR A 291 11.91 20.45 -18.26
CA THR A 291 12.27 21.65 -19.03
C THR A 291 11.90 21.40 -20.49
N ALA A 292 11.33 22.37 -21.18
CA ALA A 292 10.72 22.24 -22.51
C ALA A 292 11.63 21.68 -23.64
N GLU A 293 12.79 21.10 -23.32
CA GLU A 293 13.80 20.61 -24.27
C GLU A 293 14.05 19.09 -24.29
N SER A 294 13.37 18.29 -23.44
CA SER A 294 13.61 16.84 -23.44
C SER A 294 12.37 16.02 -23.84
N THR A 295 12.08 16.00 -25.14
CA THR A 295 11.17 15.01 -25.74
C THR A 295 11.98 13.90 -26.40
N SER A 296 12.29 12.83 -25.67
CA SER A 296 12.55 11.52 -26.26
C SER A 296 12.10 10.42 -25.28
N VAL A 297 10.88 9.98 -25.47
CA VAL A 297 10.37 8.75 -24.85
C VAL A 297 11.06 7.58 -25.53
N PRO A 298 11.72 6.64 -24.82
CA PRO A 298 12.14 5.39 -25.43
C PRO A 298 10.90 4.58 -25.81
N GLU A 299 10.74 4.23 -27.07
CA GLU A 299 9.73 3.28 -27.54
C GLU A 299 9.88 1.96 -26.78
N ALA A 300 8.78 1.49 -26.19
CA ALA A 300 8.72 0.19 -25.56
C ALA A 300 8.89 -0.89 -26.62
N ASP A 301 9.88 -1.75 -26.44
CA ASP A 301 10.14 -2.92 -27.27
C ASP A 301 8.91 -3.82 -27.35
N SER A 302 8.41 -4.04 -28.57
CA SER A 302 7.17 -4.73 -28.90
C SER A 302 7.28 -6.26 -28.91
N SER A 303 8.24 -6.85 -28.19
CA SER A 303 8.49 -8.32 -28.18
C SER A 303 7.94 -9.06 -26.97
N ALA A 304 6.73 -8.77 -26.51
CA ALA A 304 6.06 -9.62 -25.53
C ALA A 304 4.85 -10.31 -26.16
N ALA A 305 5.13 -11.44 -26.79
CA ALA A 305 4.10 -12.39 -27.22
C ALA A 305 3.63 -13.25 -26.04
N ASN A 306 2.30 -13.35 -25.89
CA ASN A 306 1.57 -14.44 -25.29
C ASN A 306 1.86 -14.80 -23.82
N TYR A 307 1.16 -14.13 -22.90
CA TYR A 307 0.87 -14.71 -21.59
C TYR A 307 -0.58 -15.23 -21.61
N VAL A 308 -0.69 -16.55 -21.58
CA VAL A 308 -1.97 -17.26 -21.35
C VAL A 308 -2.19 -17.22 -19.82
N ASP A 309 -3.28 -16.58 -19.41
CA ASP A 309 -3.77 -16.64 -18.03
C ASP A 309 -4.16 -18.09 -17.71
N THR A 310 -3.35 -18.75 -16.86
CA THR A 310 -3.55 -20.16 -16.43
C THR A 310 -4.21 -20.25 -15.06
N ASP A 311 -5.00 -19.28 -14.65
CA ASP A 311 -5.88 -19.38 -13.49
C ASP A 311 -7.32 -19.68 -13.96
N GLN A 312 -7.54 -20.94 -14.37
CA GLN A 312 -8.86 -21.56 -14.36
C GLN A 312 -9.13 -22.26 -13.04
#